data_fea60deaf320974b16785cbe0c6b4175
#
_entry.id   fea60deaf320974b16785cbe0c6b4175
#
_cell.length_a   1.000
_cell.length_b   1.000
_cell.length_c   1.000
_cell.angle_alpha   90.00
_cell.angle_beta   90.00
_cell.angle_gamma   90.00
#
_symmetry.space_group_name_H-M   'P 1'
#
loop_
_entity.id
_entity.type
_entity.pdbx_description
1 polymer ?
#
loop_
_entity_poly.entity_id
_entity_poly.type
_entity_poly.pdbx_seq_one_letter_code
_entity_poly.pdbx_strand_id
1 'polypeptide(L)'
;MSWYKEWFDSPLYVKLYPWRNEEDAAQLASLISAYFSVQQYPRLLDLGCGRGRHAIRLAQMGYEVTGMDLSGNSLSEATKRAEQLNLKNITFVRGDMRVPLKARFDVVANLFTSFGYFTGDSDNVEVLSSVASMLEPGGGLVLDYMNAPLVKRTYKPEERATKDDIHYDIRRYVEGDTIIKQMNLKDNYGHDHFFEERVKLYDYSWFAENLSKAGFHIDVALGSYHGEPFSSDESPRLILIAVKR
;
A
#
# COMPACT_ATOMS: atom_id res chain seq x y z
N MET A 1 -1.55 21.19 -5.49
CA MET A 1 -1.02 20.28 -4.44
C MET A 1 -1.38 18.85 -4.80
N SER A 2 -0.62 17.87 -4.39
CA SER A 2 -0.92 16.47 -4.71
C SER A 2 -2.01 15.96 -3.77
N TRP A 3 -3.12 15.45 -4.30
CA TRP A 3 -4.29 14.97 -3.56
C TRP A 3 -3.95 14.01 -2.40
N TYR A 4 -2.96 13.12 -2.58
CA TYR A 4 -2.56 12.13 -1.59
C TYR A 4 -1.89 12.75 -0.34
N LYS A 5 -1.26 13.94 -0.46
CA LYS A 5 -0.63 14.63 0.68
C LYS A 5 -1.66 15.14 1.68
N GLU A 6 -2.75 15.71 1.18
CA GLU A 6 -3.82 16.29 2.01
C GLU A 6 -4.72 15.19 2.59
N TRP A 7 -5.11 14.24 1.74
CA TRP A 7 -6.05 13.20 2.11
C TRP A 7 -5.50 12.22 3.15
N PHE A 8 -4.34 11.62 2.90
CA PHE A 8 -3.75 10.65 3.83
C PHE A 8 -3.26 11.26 5.15
N ASP A 9 -3.07 12.57 5.19
CA ASP A 9 -2.72 13.31 6.42
C ASP A 9 -3.96 13.83 7.17
N SER A 10 -5.18 13.70 6.59
CA SER A 10 -6.42 14.16 7.18
C SER A 10 -6.91 13.23 8.31
N PRO A 11 -7.37 13.76 9.46
CA PRO A 11 -8.04 12.96 10.48
C PRO A 11 -9.34 12.32 9.99
N LEU A 12 -9.98 12.85 8.94
CA LEU A 12 -11.19 12.28 8.35
C LEU A 12 -10.93 10.99 7.58
N TYR A 13 -9.70 10.82 7.07
CA TYR A 13 -9.27 9.58 6.42
C TYR A 13 -9.44 8.37 7.36
N VAL A 14 -9.06 8.51 8.60
CA VAL A 14 -9.18 7.46 9.62
C VAL A 14 -10.61 7.08 9.90
N LYS A 15 -11.46 8.10 10.02
CA LYS A 15 -12.88 7.91 10.30
C LYS A 15 -13.60 7.23 9.15
N LEU A 16 -13.18 7.50 7.90
CA LEU A 16 -13.75 6.84 6.72
C LEU A 16 -13.35 5.36 6.61
N TYR A 17 -12.13 4.99 7.06
CA TYR A 17 -11.60 3.63 6.91
C TYR A 17 -11.25 2.94 8.26
N PRO A 18 -12.16 2.90 9.24
CA PRO A 18 -11.86 2.29 10.55
C PRO A 18 -11.76 0.75 10.49
N TRP A 19 -12.38 0.12 9.46
CA TRP A 19 -12.40 -1.34 9.25
C TRP A 19 -11.19 -1.88 8.49
N ARG A 20 -10.13 -1.12 8.33
CA ARG A 20 -8.87 -1.67 7.83
C ARG A 20 -8.37 -2.71 8.82
N ASN A 21 -8.72 -3.97 8.50
CA ASN A 21 -8.78 -5.11 9.37
C ASN A 21 -7.38 -5.53 9.86
N GLU A 22 -7.21 -5.75 11.14
CA GLU A 22 -6.00 -6.32 11.73
C GLU A 22 -5.80 -7.79 11.26
N GLU A 23 -6.90 -8.49 10.93
CA GLU A 23 -6.88 -9.84 10.41
C GLU A 23 -6.25 -9.89 9.00
N ASP A 24 -6.63 -8.99 8.10
CA ASP A 24 -6.01 -8.85 6.77
C ASP A 24 -4.51 -8.58 6.89
N ALA A 25 -4.12 -7.73 7.85
CA ALA A 25 -2.71 -7.44 8.08
C ALA A 25 -1.94 -8.66 8.60
N ALA A 26 -2.57 -9.48 9.45
CA ALA A 26 -1.98 -10.70 9.96
C ALA A 26 -1.82 -11.76 8.85
N GLN A 27 -2.82 -11.93 8.01
CA GLN A 27 -2.80 -12.86 6.88
C GLN A 27 -1.71 -12.46 5.87
N LEU A 28 -1.65 -11.18 5.48
CA LEU A 28 -0.64 -10.68 4.56
C LEU A 28 0.78 -10.77 5.13
N ALA A 29 0.97 -10.48 6.42
CA ALA A 29 2.27 -10.64 7.07
C ALA A 29 2.70 -12.11 7.12
N SER A 30 1.77 -13.05 7.35
CA SER A 30 2.03 -14.49 7.30
C SER A 30 2.39 -14.94 5.88
N LEU A 31 1.70 -14.41 4.87
CA LEU A 31 2.02 -14.67 3.47
C LEU A 31 3.44 -14.18 3.12
N ILE A 32 3.81 -12.97 3.53
CA ILE A 32 5.16 -12.43 3.33
C ILE A 32 6.20 -13.35 3.96
N SER A 33 5.98 -13.78 5.20
CA SER A 33 6.91 -14.65 5.93
C SER A 33 7.06 -16.05 5.32
N ALA A 34 6.05 -16.54 4.60
CA ALA A 34 6.12 -17.82 3.90
C ALA A 34 7.08 -17.78 2.69
N TYR A 35 7.21 -16.63 2.04
CA TYR A 35 8.13 -16.44 0.90
C TYR A 35 9.49 -15.88 1.33
N PHE A 36 9.51 -15.02 2.31
CA PHE A 36 10.71 -14.31 2.79
C PHE A 36 10.84 -14.49 4.30
N SER A 37 11.31 -15.65 4.75
CA SER A 37 11.42 -15.97 6.17
C SER A 37 12.35 -14.97 6.89
N VAL A 38 12.01 -14.61 8.14
CA VAL A 38 12.77 -13.65 8.95
C VAL A 38 14.21 -14.07 9.17
N GLN A 39 14.51 -15.38 9.17
CA GLN A 39 15.85 -15.91 9.35
C GLN A 39 16.77 -15.60 8.16
N GLN A 40 16.23 -15.56 6.95
CA GLN A 40 16.98 -15.32 5.73
C GLN A 40 16.89 -13.88 5.25
N TYR A 41 15.77 -13.21 5.56
CA TYR A 41 15.42 -11.86 5.09
C TYR A 41 15.00 -10.97 6.27
N PRO A 42 15.91 -10.70 7.24
CA PRO A 42 15.53 -10.00 8.48
C PRO A 42 15.14 -8.52 8.27
N ARG A 43 15.74 -7.83 7.31
CA ARG A 43 15.54 -6.36 7.12
C ARG A 43 14.44 -6.09 6.12
N LEU A 44 13.32 -5.52 6.58
CA LEU A 44 12.15 -5.27 5.75
C LEU A 44 11.77 -3.78 5.72
N LEU A 45 11.54 -3.26 4.50
CA LEU A 45 10.94 -1.94 4.29
C LEU A 45 9.45 -2.09 3.98
N ASP A 46 8.58 -1.48 4.79
CA ASP A 46 7.16 -1.28 4.48
C ASP A 46 7.01 0.10 3.82
N LEU A 47 6.85 0.10 2.49
CA LEU A 47 6.83 1.29 1.64
C LEU A 47 5.40 1.80 1.45
N GLY A 48 5.08 2.97 1.98
CA GLY A 48 3.72 3.47 2.10
C GLY A 48 3.02 2.88 3.33
N CYS A 49 3.73 2.80 4.46
CA CYS A 49 3.30 2.08 5.64
C CYS A 49 2.10 2.71 6.38
N GLY A 50 1.76 3.97 6.08
CA GLY A 50 0.70 4.69 6.77
C GLY A 50 0.88 4.69 8.29
N ARG A 51 -0.13 4.20 9.02
CA ARG A 51 -0.14 4.09 10.49
C ARG A 51 0.53 2.83 11.03
N GLY A 52 1.33 2.18 10.19
CA GLY A 52 2.18 1.06 10.58
C GLY A 52 1.47 -0.26 10.84
N ARG A 53 0.24 -0.47 10.34
CA ARG A 53 -0.53 -1.69 10.59
C ARG A 53 0.24 -2.96 10.20
N HIS A 54 0.78 -3.00 8.98
CA HIS A 54 1.58 -4.14 8.51
C HIS A 54 2.99 -4.11 9.09
N ALA A 55 3.62 -2.93 9.13
CA ALA A 55 4.95 -2.75 9.70
C ALA A 55 5.04 -3.26 11.15
N ILE A 56 4.07 -2.91 12.01
CA ILE A 56 4.00 -3.36 13.40
C ILE A 56 3.83 -4.90 13.45
N ARG A 57 2.95 -5.45 12.62
CA ARG A 57 2.72 -6.89 12.60
C ARG A 57 3.98 -7.67 12.17
N LEU A 58 4.69 -7.19 11.15
CA LEU A 58 5.95 -7.77 10.70
C LEU A 58 7.05 -7.65 11.78
N ALA A 59 7.12 -6.52 12.49
CA ALA A 59 8.05 -6.37 13.60
C ALA A 59 7.75 -7.35 14.76
N GLN A 60 6.47 -7.60 15.07
CA GLN A 60 6.05 -8.63 16.04
C GLN A 60 6.46 -10.05 15.62
N MET A 61 6.59 -10.31 14.31
CA MET A 61 7.09 -11.58 13.77
C MET A 61 8.62 -11.68 13.78
N GLY A 62 9.32 -10.62 14.22
CA GLY A 62 10.77 -10.61 14.39
C GLY A 62 11.58 -9.94 13.28
N TYR A 63 10.94 -9.35 12.25
CA TYR A 63 11.66 -8.56 11.25
C TYR A 63 12.20 -7.27 11.86
N GLU A 64 13.35 -6.81 11.36
CA GLU A 64 13.85 -5.45 11.54
C GLU A 64 13.15 -4.56 10.52
N VAL A 65 12.12 -3.82 10.94
CA VAL A 65 11.24 -3.10 10.03
C VAL A 65 11.59 -1.62 9.96
N THR A 66 11.67 -1.11 8.75
CA THR A 66 11.58 0.33 8.48
C THR A 66 10.24 0.60 7.81
N GLY A 67 9.40 1.43 8.42
CA GLY A 67 8.18 1.94 7.79
C GLY A 67 8.44 3.30 7.16
N MET A 68 8.15 3.46 5.88
CA MET A 68 8.28 4.74 5.17
C MET A 68 6.93 5.23 4.68
N ASP A 69 6.60 6.48 4.96
CA ASP A 69 5.39 7.13 4.46
C ASP A 69 5.61 8.64 4.27
N LEU A 70 4.76 9.27 3.47
CA LEU A 70 4.79 10.71 3.24
C LEU A 70 4.08 11.49 4.36
N SER A 71 3.05 10.89 5.00
CA SER A 71 2.22 11.49 6.05
C SER A 71 2.93 11.49 7.40
N GLY A 72 3.31 12.68 7.88
CA GLY A 72 3.89 12.85 9.21
C GLY A 72 2.93 12.47 10.34
N ASN A 73 1.63 12.73 10.16
CA ASN A 73 0.60 12.38 11.14
C ASN A 73 0.44 10.86 11.27
N SER A 74 0.39 10.15 10.14
CA SER A 74 0.34 8.69 10.12
C SER A 74 1.55 8.06 10.80
N LEU A 75 2.77 8.55 10.51
CA LEU A 75 4.00 8.05 11.13
C LEU A 75 4.05 8.33 12.63
N SER A 76 3.57 9.49 13.08
CA SER A 76 3.49 9.80 14.52
C SER A 76 2.59 8.80 15.26
N GLU A 77 1.45 8.44 14.68
CA GLU A 77 0.57 7.42 15.26
C GLU A 77 1.20 6.02 15.21
N ALA A 78 1.85 5.66 14.10
CA ALA A 78 2.57 4.40 13.98
C ALA A 78 3.65 4.26 15.07
N THR A 79 4.43 5.32 15.29
CA THR A 79 5.47 5.37 16.33
C THR A 79 4.87 5.16 17.72
N LYS A 80 3.82 5.89 18.07
CA LYS A 80 3.13 5.73 19.37
C LYS A 80 2.61 4.31 19.59
N ARG A 81 2.03 3.69 18.56
CA ARG A 81 1.55 2.30 18.62
C ARG A 81 2.70 1.31 18.84
N ALA A 82 3.82 1.48 18.15
CA ALA A 82 4.99 0.64 18.31
C ALA A 82 5.60 0.77 19.72
N GLU A 83 5.66 1.98 20.26
CA GLU A 83 6.12 2.26 21.63
C GLU A 83 5.21 1.60 22.68
N GLN A 84 3.87 1.71 22.53
CA GLN A 84 2.90 1.06 23.41
C GLN A 84 3.05 -0.47 23.43
N LEU A 85 3.46 -1.05 22.32
CA LEU A 85 3.73 -2.49 22.17
C LEU A 85 5.17 -2.87 22.58
N ASN A 86 5.98 -1.91 23.02
CA ASN A 86 7.39 -2.09 23.41
C ASN A 86 8.26 -2.68 22.28
N LEU A 87 7.92 -2.47 21.01
CA LEU A 87 8.71 -2.93 19.87
C LEU A 87 9.98 -2.07 19.73
N LYS A 88 11.15 -2.73 19.61
CA LYS A 88 12.46 -2.08 19.46
C LYS A 88 13.08 -2.32 18.07
N ASN A 89 12.50 -3.22 17.30
CA ASN A 89 12.94 -3.65 15.97
C ASN A 89 12.15 -2.97 14.85
N ILE A 90 11.62 -1.76 15.09
CA ILE A 90 10.88 -0.98 14.11
C ILE A 90 11.28 0.49 14.19
N THR A 91 11.43 1.11 13.02
CA THR A 91 11.63 2.56 12.87
C THR A 91 10.71 3.12 11.80
N PHE A 92 10.36 4.41 11.93
CA PHE A 92 9.52 5.09 10.94
C PHE A 92 10.25 6.30 10.36
N VAL A 93 10.21 6.44 9.02
CA VAL A 93 10.91 7.47 8.27
C VAL A 93 9.94 8.19 7.35
N ARG A 94 9.95 9.52 7.38
CA ARG A 94 9.19 10.31 6.42
C ARG A 94 9.95 10.41 5.09
N GLY A 95 9.29 10.02 4.00
CA GLY A 95 9.91 10.07 2.67
C GLY A 95 8.92 9.91 1.53
N ASP A 96 9.37 10.27 0.34
CA ASP A 96 8.67 10.01 -0.92
C ASP A 96 9.20 8.70 -1.52
N MET A 97 8.31 7.77 -1.87
CA MET A 97 8.68 6.44 -2.37
C MET A 97 9.50 6.45 -3.67
N ARG A 98 9.51 7.57 -4.41
CA ARG A 98 10.36 7.75 -5.59
C ARG A 98 11.82 7.99 -5.21
N VAL A 99 12.08 8.42 -3.98
CA VAL A 99 13.43 8.72 -3.49
C VAL A 99 13.91 7.59 -2.58
N PRO A 100 14.94 6.83 -2.99
CA PRO A 100 15.42 5.70 -2.20
C PRO A 100 16.05 6.14 -0.88
N LEU A 101 15.84 5.37 0.18
CA LEU A 101 16.57 5.53 1.43
C LEU A 101 18.05 5.12 1.25
N LYS A 102 18.94 5.77 2.00
CA LYS A 102 20.38 5.38 2.07
C LYS A 102 20.55 4.16 2.98
N ALA A 103 19.76 3.11 2.72
CA ALA A 103 19.77 1.85 3.44
C ALA A 103 19.53 0.69 2.47
N ARG A 104 19.89 -0.52 2.89
CA ARG A 104 19.65 -1.76 2.14
C ARG A 104 18.71 -2.65 2.91
N PHE A 105 17.80 -3.29 2.18
CA PHE A 105 16.80 -4.18 2.73
C PHE A 105 16.88 -5.55 2.05
N ASP A 106 16.41 -6.56 2.75
CA ASP A 106 16.29 -7.89 2.21
C ASP A 106 14.93 -8.08 1.52
N VAL A 107 13.91 -7.35 2.02
CA VAL A 107 12.56 -7.32 1.44
C VAL A 107 12.03 -5.89 1.42
N VAL A 108 11.40 -5.51 0.32
CA VAL A 108 10.52 -4.33 0.26
C VAL A 108 9.08 -4.80 0.07
N ALA A 109 8.19 -4.33 0.92
CA ALA A 109 6.75 -4.59 0.84
C ALA A 109 6.02 -3.28 0.53
N ASN A 110 5.24 -3.24 -0.55
CA ASN A 110 4.32 -2.15 -0.87
C ASN A 110 2.91 -2.71 -0.87
N LEU A 111 2.16 -2.42 0.17
CA LEU A 111 0.99 -3.18 0.57
C LEU A 111 -0.29 -2.36 0.47
N PHE A 112 -1.42 -3.05 0.32
CA PHE A 112 -2.78 -2.50 0.34
C PHE A 112 -3.00 -1.37 -0.67
N THR A 113 -2.47 -1.54 -1.88
CA THR A 113 -2.59 -0.55 -2.98
C THR A 113 -1.94 0.80 -2.65
N SER A 114 -0.75 0.79 -2.02
CA SER A 114 0.06 1.99 -1.80
C SER A 114 0.91 2.37 -3.03
N PHE A 115 0.44 2.05 -4.23
CA PHE A 115 1.09 2.28 -5.51
C PHE A 115 0.10 2.89 -6.52
N GLY A 116 0.60 3.55 -7.57
CA GLY A 116 -0.24 4.08 -8.64
C GLY A 116 -0.88 5.43 -8.34
N TYR A 117 -0.34 6.20 -7.40
CA TYR A 117 -0.88 7.50 -6.98
C TYR A 117 -0.39 8.67 -7.83
N PHE A 118 0.65 8.48 -8.61
CA PHE A 118 1.21 9.52 -9.44
C PHE A 118 0.48 9.58 -10.78
N THR A 119 0.25 10.81 -11.27
CA THR A 119 -0.46 11.04 -12.54
C THR A 119 0.33 10.51 -13.74
N GLY A 120 1.66 10.72 -13.73
CA GLY A 120 2.55 10.24 -14.79
C GLY A 120 3.02 8.81 -14.54
N ASP A 121 3.00 7.98 -15.59
CA ASP A 121 3.52 6.61 -15.48
C ASP A 121 5.02 6.58 -15.17
N SER A 122 5.79 7.58 -15.64
CA SER A 122 7.21 7.72 -15.32
C SER A 122 7.49 7.81 -13.82
N ASP A 123 6.66 8.54 -13.07
CA ASP A 123 6.78 8.65 -11.62
C ASP A 123 6.50 7.32 -10.92
N ASN A 124 5.53 6.54 -11.43
CA ASN A 124 5.22 5.22 -10.91
C ASN A 124 6.33 4.20 -11.22
N VAL A 125 6.95 4.29 -12.41
CA VAL A 125 8.14 3.49 -12.77
C VAL A 125 9.35 3.88 -11.93
N GLU A 126 9.52 5.17 -11.59
CA GLU A 126 10.58 5.65 -10.70
C GLU A 126 10.50 5.00 -9.32
N VAL A 127 9.29 4.73 -8.80
CA VAL A 127 9.12 3.95 -7.55
C VAL A 127 9.73 2.56 -7.67
N LEU A 128 9.49 1.84 -8.79
CA LEU A 128 10.06 0.51 -8.98
C LEU A 128 11.59 0.55 -9.06
N SER A 129 12.15 1.58 -9.70
CA SER A 129 13.60 1.82 -9.76
C SER A 129 14.18 2.15 -8.38
N SER A 130 13.47 2.97 -7.60
CA SER A 130 13.82 3.28 -6.21
C SER A 130 13.88 2.01 -5.37
N VAL A 131 12.83 1.17 -5.44
CA VAL A 131 12.77 -0.13 -4.74
C VAL A 131 13.95 -1.02 -5.15
N ALA A 132 14.20 -1.16 -6.45
CA ALA A 132 15.31 -1.96 -6.93
C ALA A 132 16.66 -1.48 -6.39
N SER A 133 16.85 -0.16 -6.27
CA SER A 133 18.09 0.41 -5.73
C SER A 133 18.31 0.12 -4.25
N MET A 134 17.26 -0.14 -3.48
CA MET A 134 17.32 -0.42 -2.03
C MET A 134 17.46 -1.91 -1.70
N LEU A 135 17.33 -2.80 -2.69
CA LEU A 135 17.48 -4.25 -2.52
C LEU A 135 18.84 -4.73 -3.01
N GLU A 136 19.40 -5.74 -2.35
CA GLU A 136 20.53 -6.51 -2.88
C GLU A 136 20.02 -7.54 -3.93
N PRO A 137 20.91 -8.09 -4.80
CA PRO A 137 20.56 -9.22 -5.64
C PRO A 137 20.01 -10.39 -4.79
N GLY A 138 18.91 -10.98 -5.24
CA GLY A 138 18.17 -11.99 -4.47
C GLY A 138 17.22 -11.42 -3.41
N GLY A 139 17.19 -10.10 -3.23
CA GLY A 139 16.22 -9.45 -2.35
C GLY A 139 14.79 -9.47 -2.91
N GLY A 140 13.81 -9.51 -2.01
CA GLY A 140 12.40 -9.69 -2.33
C GLY A 140 11.61 -8.40 -2.47
N LEU A 141 10.65 -8.39 -3.39
CA LEU A 141 9.57 -7.39 -3.47
C LEU A 141 8.23 -8.10 -3.30
N VAL A 142 7.43 -7.62 -2.36
CA VAL A 142 6.00 -7.95 -2.26
C VAL A 142 5.19 -6.73 -2.62
N LEU A 143 4.42 -6.80 -3.70
CA LEU A 143 3.56 -5.73 -4.14
C LEU A 143 2.11 -6.21 -4.11
N ASP A 144 1.29 -5.62 -3.21
CA ASP A 144 -0.13 -5.94 -3.07
C ASP A 144 -0.98 -4.81 -3.65
N TYR A 145 -1.66 -5.12 -4.74
CA TYR A 145 -2.41 -4.15 -5.53
C TYR A 145 -3.87 -4.58 -5.76
N MET A 146 -4.70 -3.64 -6.18
CA MET A 146 -6.04 -3.98 -6.64
C MET A 146 -5.97 -4.81 -7.93
N ASN A 147 -6.92 -5.72 -8.13
CA ASN A 147 -7.14 -6.33 -9.44
C ASN A 147 -7.86 -5.34 -10.36
N ALA A 148 -7.11 -4.58 -11.15
CA ALA A 148 -7.64 -3.51 -11.99
C ALA A 148 -8.73 -3.97 -12.98
N PRO A 149 -8.60 -5.10 -13.71
CA PRO A 149 -9.69 -5.67 -14.51
C PRO A 149 -10.99 -5.90 -13.73
N LEU A 150 -10.91 -6.49 -12.55
CA LEU A 150 -12.10 -6.72 -11.70
C LEU A 150 -12.68 -5.41 -11.22
N VAL A 151 -11.86 -4.49 -10.74
CA VAL A 151 -12.30 -3.16 -10.27
C VAL A 151 -13.04 -2.42 -11.38
N LYS A 152 -12.54 -2.40 -12.62
CA LYS A 152 -13.19 -1.75 -13.76
C LYS A 152 -14.61 -2.28 -14.01
N ARG A 153 -14.85 -3.57 -13.73
CA ARG A 153 -16.17 -4.22 -13.95
C ARG A 153 -17.14 -4.08 -12.78
N THR A 154 -16.61 -3.93 -11.55
CA THR A 154 -17.41 -4.12 -10.33
C THR A 154 -17.46 -2.92 -9.40
N TYR A 155 -16.73 -1.81 -9.68
CA TYR A 155 -16.78 -0.66 -8.80
C TYR A 155 -18.21 -0.11 -8.67
N LYS A 156 -18.56 0.36 -7.46
CA LYS A 156 -19.85 1.01 -7.20
C LYS A 156 -19.73 2.48 -7.57
N PRO A 157 -20.50 2.98 -8.56
CA PRO A 157 -20.40 4.39 -8.99
C PRO A 157 -20.74 5.37 -7.89
N GLU A 158 -21.73 5.07 -7.07
CA GLU A 158 -22.21 5.94 -5.99
C GLU A 158 -22.40 5.15 -4.70
N GLU A 159 -22.09 5.78 -3.59
CA GLU A 159 -22.27 5.24 -2.25
C GLU A 159 -22.58 6.38 -1.29
N ARG A 160 -23.60 6.21 -0.46
CA ARG A 160 -23.95 7.12 0.63
C ARG A 160 -23.96 6.36 1.92
N ALA A 161 -23.34 6.92 2.94
CA ALA A 161 -23.32 6.33 4.27
C ALA A 161 -23.25 7.42 5.34
N THR A 162 -23.67 7.08 6.54
CA THR A 162 -23.45 7.87 7.75
C THR A 162 -22.70 7.00 8.74
N LYS A 163 -21.61 7.49 9.27
CA LYS A 163 -20.79 6.81 10.26
C LYS A 163 -20.18 7.81 11.23
N ASP A 164 -20.29 7.53 12.53
CA ASP A 164 -19.79 8.40 13.61
C ASP A 164 -20.25 9.87 13.41
N ASP A 165 -21.54 10.07 13.05
CA ASP A 165 -22.17 11.35 12.73
C ASP A 165 -21.57 12.11 11.54
N ILE A 166 -20.74 11.45 10.72
CA ILE A 166 -20.22 12.00 9.46
C ILE A 166 -21.03 11.42 8.31
N HIS A 167 -21.56 12.31 7.47
CA HIS A 167 -22.23 11.94 6.23
C HIS A 167 -21.23 11.87 5.10
N TYR A 168 -21.26 10.76 4.36
CA TYR A 168 -20.40 10.50 3.21
C TYR A 168 -21.23 10.39 1.94
N ASP A 169 -20.88 11.18 0.94
CA ASP A 169 -21.36 11.04 -0.44
C ASP A 169 -20.15 10.74 -1.32
N ILE A 170 -20.07 9.50 -1.78
CA ILE A 170 -18.92 8.99 -2.52
C ILE A 170 -19.33 8.70 -3.95
N ARG A 171 -18.60 9.27 -4.89
CA ARG A 171 -18.72 9.00 -6.32
C ARG A 171 -17.44 8.39 -6.86
N ARG A 172 -17.58 7.32 -7.65
CA ARG A 172 -16.44 6.67 -8.33
C ARG A 172 -16.69 6.62 -9.82
N TYR A 173 -15.65 6.84 -10.59
CA TYR A 173 -15.67 6.69 -12.05
C TYR A 173 -14.27 6.39 -12.56
N VAL A 174 -14.20 5.88 -13.79
CA VAL A 174 -12.92 5.61 -14.48
C VAL A 174 -12.73 6.66 -15.56
N GLU A 175 -11.55 7.27 -15.58
CA GLU A 175 -11.10 8.22 -16.59
C GLU A 175 -9.79 7.69 -17.19
N GLY A 176 -9.85 7.23 -18.44
CA GLY A 176 -8.71 6.57 -19.06
C GLY A 176 -8.26 5.31 -18.29
N ASP A 177 -7.08 5.36 -17.74
CA ASP A 177 -6.44 4.30 -16.97
C ASP A 177 -6.48 4.54 -15.45
N THR A 178 -7.29 5.46 -14.99
CA THR A 178 -7.31 5.90 -13.60
C THR A 178 -8.72 5.74 -13.01
N ILE A 179 -8.84 5.10 -11.85
CA ILE A 179 -10.06 5.16 -11.04
C ILE A 179 -10.00 6.39 -10.15
N ILE A 180 -11.07 7.17 -10.19
CA ILE A 180 -11.23 8.39 -9.40
C ILE A 180 -12.34 8.15 -8.39
N LYS A 181 -12.06 8.47 -7.13
CA LYS A 181 -13.03 8.44 -6.04
C LYS A 181 -13.14 9.81 -5.42
N GLN A 182 -14.26 10.47 -5.65
CA GLN A 182 -14.61 11.75 -5.05
C GLN A 182 -15.44 11.53 -3.80
N MET A 183 -15.13 12.26 -2.74
CA MET A 183 -15.77 12.12 -1.43
C MET A 183 -16.17 13.50 -0.92
N ASN A 184 -17.47 13.72 -0.81
CA ASN A 184 -18.03 14.86 -0.08
C ASN A 184 -18.36 14.36 1.33
N LEU A 185 -17.76 14.96 2.33
CA LEU A 185 -17.94 14.61 3.74
C LEU A 185 -18.53 15.81 4.45
N LYS A 186 -19.57 15.59 5.24
CA LYS A 186 -20.09 16.59 6.16
C LYS A 186 -19.81 16.14 7.58
N ASP A 187 -18.96 16.89 8.30
CA ASP A 187 -18.61 16.59 9.68
C ASP A 187 -19.76 16.93 10.66
N ASN A 188 -19.60 16.50 11.91
CA ASN A 188 -20.58 16.72 12.97
C ASN A 188 -20.73 18.20 13.41
N TYR A 189 -19.90 19.10 12.89
CA TYR A 189 -20.04 20.55 13.06
C TYR A 189 -20.75 21.20 11.87
N GLY A 190 -21.11 20.43 10.84
CA GLY A 190 -21.78 20.88 9.64
C GLY A 190 -20.84 21.43 8.56
N HIS A 191 -19.51 21.28 8.71
CA HIS A 191 -18.57 21.71 7.68
C HIS A 191 -18.49 20.67 6.56
N ASP A 192 -18.46 21.19 5.34
CA ASP A 192 -18.29 20.39 4.14
C ASP A 192 -16.78 20.22 3.81
N HIS A 193 -16.39 18.99 3.54
CA HIS A 193 -15.04 18.63 3.13
C HIS A 193 -15.10 17.88 1.80
N PHE A 194 -14.19 18.18 0.89
CA PHE A 194 -14.04 17.50 -0.38
C PHE A 194 -12.66 16.85 -0.46
N PHE A 195 -12.64 15.57 -0.77
CA PHE A 195 -11.41 14.82 -1.06
C PHE A 195 -11.56 14.03 -2.35
N GLU A 196 -10.43 13.76 -2.97
CA GLU A 196 -10.36 12.96 -4.18
C GLU A 196 -9.20 11.98 -4.07
N GLU A 197 -9.45 10.71 -4.43
CA GLU A 197 -8.42 9.70 -4.62
C GLU A 197 -8.32 9.40 -6.12
N ARG A 198 -7.09 9.31 -6.63
CA ARG A 198 -6.78 8.95 -8.02
C ARG A 198 -5.77 7.81 -8.00
N VAL A 199 -6.17 6.65 -8.51
CA VAL A 199 -5.29 5.49 -8.54
C VAL A 199 -5.25 4.93 -9.96
N LYS A 200 -4.06 4.71 -10.47
CA LYS A 200 -3.85 4.05 -11.77
C LYS A 200 -4.43 2.64 -11.74
N LEU A 201 -4.97 2.19 -12.84
CA LEU A 201 -5.55 0.86 -13.00
C LEU A 201 -4.56 -0.04 -13.74
N TYR A 202 -3.39 -0.25 -13.15
CA TYR A 202 -2.37 -1.14 -13.70
C TYR A 202 -2.79 -2.60 -13.56
N ASP A 203 -2.63 -3.35 -14.64
CA ASP A 203 -2.87 -4.79 -14.65
C ASP A 203 -1.57 -5.59 -14.46
N TYR A 204 -1.68 -6.91 -14.44
CA TYR A 204 -0.54 -7.81 -14.33
C TYR A 204 0.50 -7.57 -15.45
N SER A 205 0.05 -7.31 -16.68
CA SER A 205 0.94 -7.12 -17.83
C SER A 205 1.82 -5.88 -17.66
N TRP A 206 1.23 -4.79 -17.19
CA TRP A 206 1.97 -3.55 -16.89
C TRP A 206 3.05 -3.79 -15.81
N PHE A 207 2.69 -4.49 -14.72
CA PHE A 207 3.65 -4.82 -13.68
C PHE A 207 4.74 -5.77 -14.18
N ALA A 208 4.39 -6.80 -14.92
CA ALA A 208 5.37 -7.77 -15.45
C ALA A 208 6.41 -7.08 -16.34
N GLU A 209 5.98 -6.17 -17.21
CA GLU A 209 6.87 -5.40 -18.07
C GLU A 209 7.80 -4.48 -17.27
N ASN A 210 7.22 -3.66 -16.37
CA ASN A 210 7.98 -2.62 -15.68
C ASN A 210 8.85 -3.18 -14.54
N LEU A 211 8.43 -4.24 -13.86
CA LEU A 211 9.29 -4.98 -12.92
C LEU A 211 10.47 -5.63 -13.61
N SER A 212 10.24 -6.26 -14.80
CA SER A 212 11.33 -6.83 -15.58
C SER A 212 12.36 -5.78 -15.99
N LYS A 213 11.91 -4.58 -16.43
CA LYS A 213 12.80 -3.45 -16.75
C LYS A 213 13.56 -2.93 -15.53
N ALA A 214 12.96 -2.98 -14.34
CA ALA A 214 13.58 -2.61 -13.08
C ALA A 214 14.52 -3.70 -12.50
N GLY A 215 14.68 -4.82 -13.20
CA GLY A 215 15.58 -5.91 -12.81
C GLY A 215 14.97 -6.96 -11.90
N PHE A 216 13.64 -7.05 -11.83
CA PHE A 216 12.94 -8.08 -11.07
C PHE A 216 12.49 -9.26 -11.94
N HIS A 217 12.40 -10.41 -11.32
CA HIS A 217 11.66 -11.56 -11.82
C HIS A 217 10.44 -11.78 -10.92
N ILE A 218 9.26 -11.93 -11.50
CA ILE A 218 8.05 -12.31 -10.75
C ILE A 218 8.06 -13.83 -10.59
N ASP A 219 8.17 -14.29 -9.37
CA ASP A 219 8.13 -15.73 -9.04
C ASP A 219 6.69 -16.23 -8.97
N VAL A 220 5.80 -15.44 -8.34
CA VAL A 220 4.41 -15.82 -8.11
C VAL A 220 3.49 -14.61 -8.22
N ALA A 221 2.31 -14.83 -8.80
CA ALA A 221 1.18 -13.91 -8.75
C ALA A 221 0.02 -14.58 -8.00
N LEU A 222 -0.43 -13.95 -6.90
CA LEU A 222 -1.49 -14.45 -6.03
C LEU A 222 -2.72 -13.55 -6.11
N GLY A 223 -3.89 -14.17 -5.88
CA GLY A 223 -5.19 -13.50 -6.00
C GLY A 223 -5.78 -13.02 -4.68
N SER A 224 -5.27 -13.53 -3.57
CA SER A 224 -5.76 -13.19 -2.22
C SER A 224 -4.67 -13.39 -1.17
N TYR A 225 -4.96 -12.97 0.07
CA TYR A 225 -4.06 -13.17 1.21
C TYR A 225 -3.97 -14.64 1.69
N HIS A 226 -4.86 -15.51 1.16
CA HIS A 226 -4.81 -16.95 1.42
C HIS A 226 -3.88 -17.71 0.47
N GLY A 227 -3.28 -17.01 -0.50
CA GLY A 227 -2.28 -17.58 -1.39
C GLY A 227 -2.83 -18.29 -2.63
N GLU A 228 -4.12 -18.09 -2.98
CA GLU A 228 -4.66 -18.63 -4.22
C GLU A 228 -3.98 -17.99 -5.44
N PRO A 229 -3.81 -18.74 -6.54
CA PRO A 229 -3.28 -18.18 -7.78
C PRO A 229 -4.12 -17.01 -8.30
N PHE A 230 -3.46 -16.01 -8.90
CA PHE A 230 -4.14 -14.87 -9.47
C PHE A 230 -4.96 -15.22 -10.70
N SER A 231 -6.19 -14.74 -10.72
CA SER A 231 -7.10 -14.70 -11.88
C SER A 231 -7.52 -13.26 -12.12
N SER A 232 -7.33 -12.74 -13.34
CA SER A 232 -7.75 -11.37 -13.70
C SER A 232 -9.27 -11.16 -13.57
N ASP A 233 -10.03 -12.24 -13.67
CA ASP A 233 -11.49 -12.17 -13.67
C ASP A 233 -12.13 -12.30 -12.30
N GLU A 234 -11.49 -13.01 -11.38
CA GLU A 234 -12.12 -13.41 -10.10
C GLU A 234 -11.39 -12.94 -8.85
N SER A 235 -10.05 -12.81 -8.95
CA SER A 235 -9.26 -12.50 -7.75
C SER A 235 -9.54 -11.11 -7.19
N PRO A 236 -9.76 -10.98 -5.88
CA PRO A 236 -9.97 -9.67 -5.25
C PRO A 236 -8.72 -8.78 -5.27
N ARG A 237 -7.55 -9.39 -5.33
CA ARG A 237 -6.25 -8.70 -5.30
C ARG A 237 -5.34 -9.18 -6.44
N LEU A 238 -4.28 -8.42 -6.69
CA LEU A 238 -3.08 -8.82 -7.42
C LEU A 238 -1.90 -8.66 -6.46
N ILE A 239 -1.36 -9.78 -5.98
CA ILE A 239 -0.20 -9.80 -5.10
C ILE A 239 0.96 -10.42 -5.86
N LEU A 240 2.01 -9.63 -6.06
CA LEU A 240 3.20 -10.05 -6.77
C LEU A 240 4.31 -10.34 -5.78
N ILE A 241 4.86 -11.55 -5.85
CA ILE A 241 6.09 -11.95 -5.19
C ILE A 241 7.18 -11.93 -6.26
N ALA A 242 8.13 -11.03 -6.12
CA ALA A 242 9.20 -10.85 -7.09
C ALA A 242 10.57 -10.80 -6.42
N VAL A 243 11.60 -11.22 -7.15
CA VAL A 243 12.98 -11.27 -6.68
C VAL A 243 13.85 -10.43 -7.59
N LYS A 244 14.74 -9.62 -7.02
CA LYS A 244 15.72 -8.84 -7.75
C LYS A 244 16.82 -9.74 -8.31
N ARG A 245 17.09 -9.63 -9.60
CA ARG A 245 18.18 -10.33 -10.30
C ARG A 245 19.54 -9.72 -10.02
#